data_d8c583629971c66919c76f2dcdd4523b
#
_entry.id   d8c583629971c66919c76f2dcdd4523b
#
_cell.length_a   1.000
_cell.length_b   1.000
_cell.length_c   1.000
_cell.angle_alpha   90.00
_cell.angle_beta   90.00
_cell.angle_gamma   90.00
#
_symmetry.space_group_name_H-M   'P 1'
#
loop_
_entity.id
_entity.type
_entity.pdbx_description
1 polymer ?
#
loop_
_entity_poly.entity_id
_entity_poly.type
_entity_poly.pdbx_seq_one_letter_code
_entity_poly.pdbx_strand_id
1 'polypeptide(L)'
;MKNSLVYFFGLLVLVACSPEKAQQIPPPKLPVVKVVKKDVPLYQEFVGQVYGLKDIPIRARVEGFLLGIHFDEGRRVKNGDYLYSIDPEPFKAELASQRAKLAEAETLLANAQNQLDRVKPLAEINAVSQSDLDFAQANRDAAEASVNAAKGRLRMAQINLSYCKMYSPITGFIGKTNARVGEFVGRDPNPVILNTISRIDTVRVQFFLTEAEYLMVARFVRDRFQEQNVKKAQEENQAKQNLSLILSDGSVHPYKGSVDFINREVDATTGAILVQASFPNPDLILRPGQFSRVRVEMDNREDAILIPQRCVSELQGQFSVFVVGDSSKVQARQIKVGPKMNDMWLINEGLKENDLVILEGIQKVRSGAVVVPEVTEFKSVSESQ
;
A
#
# COMPACT_ATOMS: atom_id res chain seq x y z
N MET A 1 16.55 105.29 -36.05
CA MET A 1 15.79 104.26 -36.73
C MET A 1 16.41 102.88 -36.33
N LYS A 2 16.12 102.42 -35.17
CA LYS A 2 16.44 101.06 -34.63
C LYS A 2 15.92 101.03 -33.18
N ASN A 3 14.75 100.48 -32.92
CA ASN A 3 14.29 99.98 -31.60
C ASN A 3 12.78 99.72 -31.51
N SER A 4 12.04 99.65 -32.67
CA SER A 4 10.59 99.45 -32.64
C SER A 4 10.10 98.06 -33.02
N LEU A 5 11.04 97.10 -33.21
CA LEU A 5 10.67 95.78 -33.73
C LEU A 5 10.81 94.63 -32.68
N VAL A 6 11.24 94.94 -31.45
CA VAL A 6 11.48 93.92 -30.39
C VAL A 6 10.28 93.70 -29.45
N TYR A 7 9.34 94.67 -29.38
CA TYR A 7 8.20 94.56 -28.48
C TYR A 7 6.97 93.82 -29.02
N PHE A 8 6.93 93.45 -30.31
CA PHE A 8 5.75 92.82 -30.90
C PHE A 8 5.86 91.28 -30.92
N PHE A 9 7.00 90.72 -30.55
CA PHE A 9 7.23 89.26 -30.51
C PHE A 9 7.08 88.65 -29.09
N GLY A 10 6.92 89.49 -28.05
CA GLY A 10 6.82 89.06 -26.65
C GLY A 10 5.37 88.77 -26.16
N LEU A 11 4.32 89.02 -26.98
CA LEU A 11 2.94 88.91 -26.54
C LEU A 11 2.15 87.72 -27.11
N LEU A 12 2.84 86.75 -27.80
CA LEU A 12 2.16 85.63 -28.46
C LEU A 12 2.42 84.25 -27.82
N VAL A 13 2.96 84.19 -26.62
CA VAL A 13 3.29 82.93 -25.97
C VAL A 13 2.48 82.59 -24.71
N LEU A 14 1.42 83.33 -24.41
CA LEU A 14 0.63 83.15 -23.16
C LEU A 14 -0.76 82.53 -23.34
N VAL A 15 -1.10 81.90 -24.44
CA VAL A 15 -2.42 81.25 -24.66
C VAL A 15 -2.28 79.81 -25.10
N ALA A 16 -1.62 78.89 -24.31
CA ALA A 16 -1.68 77.47 -24.56
C ALA A 16 -1.39 76.69 -23.33
N CYS A 17 -2.16 76.81 -22.26
CA CYS A 17 -2.29 75.83 -21.21
C CYS A 17 -3.78 75.75 -20.83
N SER A 18 -4.60 75.19 -21.71
CA SER A 18 -5.87 74.58 -21.27
C SER A 18 -5.54 73.30 -20.52
N PRO A 19 -6.05 73.14 -19.25
CA PRO A 19 -5.91 71.83 -18.62
C PRO A 19 -6.74 70.83 -19.43
N GLU A 20 -6.05 69.91 -20.11
CA GLU A 20 -6.65 68.75 -20.74
C GLU A 20 -7.43 68.01 -19.65
N LYS A 21 -8.75 68.03 -19.75
CA LYS A 21 -9.58 67.20 -18.86
C LYS A 21 -9.10 65.78 -19.00
N ALA A 22 -8.43 65.26 -17.95
CA ALA A 22 -8.07 63.86 -17.86
C ALA A 22 -9.31 63.06 -18.24
N GLN A 23 -9.25 62.38 -19.40
CA GLN A 23 -10.25 61.41 -19.80
C GLN A 23 -10.38 60.42 -18.67
N GLN A 24 -11.49 60.44 -17.95
CA GLN A 24 -11.81 59.41 -16.96
C GLN A 24 -12.02 58.12 -17.72
N ILE A 25 -10.94 57.31 -17.78
CA ILE A 25 -11.02 55.95 -18.31
C ILE A 25 -12.12 55.25 -17.51
N PRO A 26 -13.15 54.71 -18.18
CA PRO A 26 -14.23 54.02 -17.45
C PRO A 26 -13.62 52.89 -16.62
N PRO A 27 -14.07 52.68 -15.39
CA PRO A 27 -13.53 51.66 -14.50
C PRO A 27 -13.59 50.31 -15.21
N PRO A 28 -12.50 49.54 -15.18
CA PRO A 28 -12.45 48.24 -15.85
C PRO A 28 -13.46 47.27 -15.24
N LYS A 29 -14.15 46.52 -16.09
CA LYS A 29 -14.99 45.40 -15.69
C LYS A 29 -14.11 44.20 -15.39
N LEU A 30 -14.26 43.60 -14.23
CA LEU A 30 -13.45 42.48 -13.81
C LEU A 30 -14.32 41.34 -13.27
N PRO A 31 -14.03 40.09 -13.66
CA PRO A 31 -14.70 38.93 -13.09
C PRO A 31 -14.30 38.75 -11.62
N VAL A 32 -15.31 38.65 -10.77
CA VAL A 32 -15.15 38.41 -9.35
C VAL A 32 -15.88 37.13 -8.92
N VAL A 33 -15.33 36.43 -7.96
CA VAL A 33 -15.98 35.28 -7.34
C VAL A 33 -16.40 35.63 -5.92
N LYS A 34 -17.62 35.26 -5.58
CA LYS A 34 -18.14 35.38 -4.23
C LYS A 34 -17.56 34.27 -3.35
N VAL A 35 -16.99 34.63 -2.22
CA VAL A 35 -16.48 33.70 -1.24
C VAL A 35 -17.63 32.96 -0.58
N VAL A 36 -17.63 31.65 -0.68
CA VAL A 36 -18.62 30.76 -0.08
C VAL A 36 -17.92 29.86 0.92
N LYS A 37 -18.60 29.59 2.02
CA LYS A 37 -18.17 28.57 2.97
C LYS A 37 -18.69 27.20 2.53
N LYS A 38 -17.85 26.19 2.61
CA LYS A 38 -18.19 24.81 2.30
C LYS A 38 -17.45 23.87 3.26
N ASP A 39 -18.12 22.80 3.66
CA ASP A 39 -17.45 21.74 4.43
C ASP A 39 -16.51 20.98 3.50
N VAL A 40 -15.29 20.84 3.96
CA VAL A 40 -14.20 20.29 3.13
C VAL A 40 -13.44 19.21 3.89
N PRO A 41 -13.49 17.97 3.40
CA PRO A 41 -12.67 16.91 3.96
C PRO A 41 -11.20 17.12 3.61
N LEU A 42 -10.34 17.09 4.62
CA LEU A 42 -8.89 17.14 4.48
C LEU A 42 -8.33 15.72 4.41
N TYR A 43 -7.61 15.45 3.33
CA TYR A 43 -7.00 14.15 3.09
C TYR A 43 -5.49 14.20 3.25
N GLN A 44 -4.94 13.13 3.80
CA GLN A 44 -3.51 12.83 3.76
C GLN A 44 -3.29 11.60 2.88
N GLU A 45 -2.27 11.66 2.01
CA GLU A 45 -1.94 10.58 1.09
C GLU A 45 -0.57 9.98 1.45
N PHE A 46 -0.51 8.64 1.48
CA PHE A 46 0.70 7.89 1.76
C PHE A 46 0.99 6.95 0.60
N VAL A 47 2.21 6.98 0.09
CA VAL A 47 2.64 6.06 -0.98
C VAL A 47 2.81 4.67 -0.39
N GLY A 48 2.21 3.68 -1.04
CA GLY A 48 2.27 2.29 -0.63
C GLY A 48 2.43 1.34 -1.80
N GLN A 49 2.78 0.10 -1.47
CA GLN A 49 2.90 -1.00 -2.42
C GLN A 49 1.85 -2.06 -2.13
N VAL A 50 1.28 -2.60 -3.21
CA VAL A 50 0.26 -3.66 -3.17
C VAL A 50 0.92 -5.02 -3.04
N TYR A 51 0.40 -5.85 -2.13
CA TYR A 51 0.75 -7.26 -1.91
C TYR A 51 -0.51 -8.11 -1.98
N GLY A 52 -0.35 -9.39 -2.27
CA GLY A 52 -1.46 -10.34 -2.11
C GLY A 52 -1.89 -10.49 -0.65
N LEU A 53 -3.11 -10.92 -0.42
CA LEU A 53 -3.56 -11.28 0.92
C LEU A 53 -2.68 -12.39 1.52
N LYS A 54 -2.24 -13.32 0.66
CA LYS A 54 -1.23 -14.34 0.96
C LYS A 54 -0.37 -14.54 -0.29
N ASP A 55 0.92 -14.31 -0.17
CA ASP A 55 1.92 -14.60 -1.19
C ASP A 55 2.77 -15.78 -0.69
N ILE A 56 2.57 -16.96 -1.29
CA ILE A 56 3.26 -18.19 -0.86
C ILE A 56 4.25 -18.60 -1.93
N PRO A 57 5.56 -18.56 -1.63
CA PRO A 57 6.58 -19.05 -2.53
C PRO A 57 6.53 -20.58 -2.60
N ILE A 58 6.49 -21.12 -3.80
CA ILE A 58 6.57 -22.54 -4.09
C ILE A 58 8.06 -22.91 -4.19
N ARG A 59 8.52 -23.67 -3.19
CA ARG A 59 9.92 -24.06 -3.05
C ARG A 59 10.10 -25.54 -3.33
N ALA A 60 11.12 -25.90 -4.10
CA ALA A 60 11.57 -27.28 -4.19
C ALA A 60 12.09 -27.75 -2.80
N ARG A 61 11.56 -28.86 -2.31
CA ARG A 61 11.95 -29.47 -1.02
C ARG A 61 13.03 -30.53 -1.17
N VAL A 62 13.22 -31.02 -2.39
CA VAL A 62 14.26 -31.96 -2.80
C VAL A 62 14.95 -31.38 -4.02
N GLU A 63 16.22 -31.75 -4.20
CA GLU A 63 17.01 -31.39 -5.38
C GLU A 63 16.82 -32.40 -6.49
N GLY A 64 16.83 -31.95 -7.74
CA GLY A 64 16.74 -32.83 -8.91
C GLY A 64 16.39 -32.09 -10.19
N PHE A 65 16.29 -32.83 -11.30
CA PHE A 65 15.89 -32.26 -12.59
C PHE A 65 14.39 -32.06 -12.65
N LEU A 66 13.97 -30.89 -13.11
CA LEU A 66 12.57 -30.56 -13.33
C LEU A 66 12.06 -31.25 -14.59
N LEU A 67 11.15 -32.24 -14.44
CA LEU A 67 10.59 -33.00 -15.56
C LEU A 67 9.38 -32.34 -16.20
N GLY A 68 8.60 -31.59 -15.45
CA GLY A 68 7.38 -30.99 -15.99
C GLY A 68 6.82 -29.85 -15.16
N ILE A 69 6.11 -28.97 -15.87
CA ILE A 69 5.30 -27.87 -15.37
C ILE A 69 3.87 -28.17 -15.81
N HIS A 70 2.90 -28.23 -14.87
CA HIS A 70 1.57 -28.75 -15.09
C HIS A 70 0.46 -27.70 -14.93
N PHE A 71 0.81 -26.44 -15.10
CA PHE A 71 -0.12 -25.30 -15.02
C PHE A 71 0.22 -24.26 -16.09
N ASP A 72 -0.71 -23.34 -16.34
CA ASP A 72 -0.49 -22.16 -17.18
C ASP A 72 -0.03 -20.99 -16.30
N GLU A 73 1.08 -20.36 -16.67
CA GLU A 73 1.61 -19.19 -15.98
C GLU A 73 0.61 -18.01 -16.00
N GLY A 74 0.53 -17.28 -14.90
CA GLY A 74 -0.37 -16.13 -14.76
C GLY A 74 -1.85 -16.49 -14.56
N ARG A 75 -2.19 -17.79 -14.51
CA ARG A 75 -3.56 -18.26 -14.33
C ARG A 75 -3.88 -18.59 -12.87
N ARG A 76 -5.17 -18.78 -12.61
CA ARG A 76 -5.66 -19.19 -11.29
C ARG A 76 -5.46 -20.70 -11.11
N VAL A 77 -4.87 -21.08 -9.99
CA VAL A 77 -4.74 -22.46 -9.51
C VAL A 77 -5.54 -22.66 -8.23
N LYS A 78 -5.98 -23.89 -7.99
CA LYS A 78 -6.71 -24.28 -6.78
C LYS A 78 -5.74 -24.94 -5.78
N ASN A 79 -6.12 -24.94 -4.52
CA ASN A 79 -5.42 -25.72 -3.51
C ASN A 79 -5.44 -27.20 -3.91
N GLY A 80 -4.28 -27.86 -3.91
CA GLY A 80 -4.10 -29.24 -4.29
C GLY A 80 -3.84 -29.47 -5.80
N ASP A 81 -3.89 -28.45 -6.64
CA ASP A 81 -3.51 -28.57 -8.04
C ASP A 81 -2.05 -28.97 -8.19
N TYR A 82 -1.78 -29.88 -9.14
CA TYR A 82 -0.45 -30.35 -9.45
C TYR A 82 0.34 -29.31 -10.24
N LEU A 83 1.50 -28.90 -9.71
CA LEU A 83 2.28 -27.80 -10.27
C LEU A 83 3.55 -28.25 -10.97
N TYR A 84 4.41 -28.99 -10.26
CA TYR A 84 5.72 -29.36 -10.75
C TYR A 84 6.02 -30.84 -10.50
N SER A 85 6.80 -31.44 -11.40
CA SER A 85 7.40 -32.76 -11.21
C SER A 85 8.92 -32.69 -11.27
N ILE A 86 9.57 -33.18 -10.22
CA ILE A 86 11.01 -33.42 -10.14
C ILE A 86 11.25 -34.87 -10.41
N ASP A 87 12.41 -35.23 -10.99
CA ASP A 87 12.77 -36.61 -11.30
C ASP A 87 12.67 -37.52 -10.06
N PRO A 88 11.73 -38.47 -10.04
CA PRO A 88 11.53 -39.37 -8.91
C PRO A 88 12.45 -40.61 -8.91
N GLU A 89 13.18 -40.90 -9.98
CA GLU A 89 13.90 -42.18 -10.12
C GLU A 89 14.96 -42.38 -9.04
N PRO A 90 15.82 -41.40 -8.68
CA PRO A 90 16.77 -41.56 -7.57
C PRO A 90 16.06 -41.86 -6.24
N PHE A 91 14.93 -41.22 -5.98
CA PHE A 91 14.15 -41.37 -4.75
C PHE A 91 13.41 -42.72 -4.71
N LYS A 92 12.95 -43.24 -5.86
CA LYS A 92 12.39 -44.61 -5.95
C LYS A 92 13.42 -45.66 -5.66
N ALA A 93 14.64 -45.51 -6.19
CA ALA A 93 15.75 -46.42 -5.92
C ALA A 93 16.11 -46.42 -4.42
N GLU A 94 16.20 -45.25 -3.79
CA GLU A 94 16.45 -45.12 -2.36
C GLU A 94 15.30 -45.73 -1.53
N LEU A 95 14.06 -45.53 -1.91
CA LEU A 95 12.90 -46.15 -1.26
C LEU A 95 12.98 -47.67 -1.32
N ALA A 96 13.37 -48.26 -2.47
CA ALA A 96 13.53 -49.69 -2.63
C ALA A 96 14.67 -50.22 -1.73
N SER A 97 15.80 -49.51 -1.65
CA SER A 97 16.91 -49.80 -0.76
C SER A 97 16.50 -49.84 0.71
N GLN A 98 15.77 -48.82 1.18
CA GLN A 98 15.31 -48.75 2.56
C GLN A 98 14.25 -49.81 2.89
N ARG A 99 13.42 -50.23 1.91
CA ARG A 99 12.50 -51.37 2.07
C ARG A 99 13.24 -52.68 2.28
N ALA A 100 14.33 -52.93 1.52
CA ALA A 100 15.15 -54.12 1.68
C ALA A 100 15.82 -54.16 3.07
N LYS A 101 16.36 -53.00 3.54
CA LYS A 101 16.95 -52.91 4.89
C LYS A 101 15.94 -53.13 6.01
N LEU A 102 14.69 -52.71 5.83
CA LEU A 102 13.62 -53.00 6.79
C LEU A 102 13.32 -54.51 6.81
N ALA A 103 13.19 -55.17 5.66
CA ALA A 103 12.95 -56.60 5.58
C ALA A 103 14.08 -57.41 6.23
N GLU A 104 15.35 -57.01 6.05
CA GLU A 104 16.52 -57.59 6.74
C GLU A 104 16.40 -57.46 8.27
N ALA A 105 16.10 -56.26 8.77
CA ALA A 105 15.93 -56.01 10.21
C ALA A 105 14.75 -56.79 10.80
N GLU A 106 13.64 -56.90 10.09
CA GLU A 106 12.46 -57.72 10.49
C GLU A 106 12.81 -59.19 10.56
N THR A 107 13.64 -59.71 9.64
CA THR A 107 14.12 -61.08 9.66
C THR A 107 15.04 -61.35 10.87
N LEU A 108 15.92 -60.39 11.20
CA LEU A 108 16.78 -60.51 12.38
C LEU A 108 15.95 -60.47 13.69
N LEU A 109 14.93 -59.66 13.76
CA LEU A 109 14.01 -59.63 14.91
C LEU A 109 13.26 -60.96 15.03
N ALA A 110 12.74 -61.51 13.94
CA ALA A 110 12.06 -62.80 13.96
C ALA A 110 12.99 -63.92 14.48
N ASN A 111 14.26 -63.92 14.06
CA ASN A 111 15.26 -64.89 14.56
C ASN A 111 15.53 -64.71 16.06
N ALA A 112 15.73 -63.46 16.52
CA ALA A 112 15.95 -63.15 17.93
C ALA A 112 14.73 -63.49 18.80
N GLN A 113 13.52 -63.22 18.30
CA GLN A 113 12.28 -63.61 18.97
C GLN A 113 12.16 -65.14 19.10
N ASN A 114 12.39 -65.87 18.02
CA ASN A 114 12.37 -67.34 18.02
C ASN A 114 13.40 -67.89 19.02
N GLN A 115 14.57 -67.27 19.19
CA GLN A 115 15.59 -67.69 20.17
C GLN A 115 15.08 -67.42 21.59
N LEU A 116 14.49 -66.24 21.87
CA LEU A 116 13.90 -65.91 23.17
C LEU A 116 12.78 -66.88 23.50
N ASP A 117 11.88 -67.19 22.58
CA ASP A 117 10.75 -68.12 22.77
C ASP A 117 11.19 -69.54 23.06
N ARG A 118 12.40 -69.98 22.65
CA ARG A 118 12.99 -71.22 22.99
C ARG A 118 13.68 -71.19 24.34
N VAL A 119 14.42 -70.17 24.68
CA VAL A 119 15.18 -70.02 25.92
C VAL A 119 14.27 -69.77 27.13
N LYS A 120 13.24 -69.00 26.98
CA LYS A 120 12.33 -68.60 28.07
C LYS A 120 11.72 -69.77 28.83
N PRO A 121 11.09 -70.81 28.21
CA PRO A 121 10.52 -71.95 28.94
C PRO A 121 11.61 -72.83 29.56
N LEU A 122 12.82 -72.91 29.01
CA LEU A 122 13.91 -73.63 29.58
C LEU A 122 14.47 -72.95 30.85
N ALA A 123 14.48 -71.64 30.90
CA ALA A 123 14.84 -70.85 32.09
C ALA A 123 13.82 -71.03 33.21
N GLU A 124 12.56 -71.12 32.90
CA GLU A 124 11.47 -71.35 33.87
C GLU A 124 11.59 -72.66 34.62
N ILE A 125 12.18 -73.69 33.95
CA ILE A 125 12.44 -74.99 34.60
C ILE A 125 13.91 -75.15 35.05
N ASN A 126 14.68 -74.02 35.09
CA ASN A 126 16.11 -73.97 35.45
C ASN A 126 17.03 -74.87 34.57
N ALA A 127 16.67 -75.15 33.32
CA ALA A 127 17.45 -75.92 32.37
C ALA A 127 18.52 -75.05 31.65
N VAL A 128 18.49 -73.76 31.73
CA VAL A 128 19.45 -72.74 31.25
C VAL A 128 19.67 -71.68 32.32
N SER A 129 20.77 -70.94 32.24
CA SER A 129 21.08 -69.88 33.20
C SER A 129 20.21 -68.66 33.02
N GLN A 130 19.99 -67.85 34.07
CA GLN A 130 19.32 -66.57 34.02
C GLN A 130 20.06 -65.62 33.06
N SER A 131 21.38 -65.69 33.02
CA SER A 131 22.23 -64.90 32.07
C SER A 131 21.93 -65.20 30.59
N ASP A 132 21.62 -66.49 30.26
CA ASP A 132 21.23 -66.85 28.88
C ASP A 132 19.86 -66.29 28.51
N LEU A 133 18.88 -66.22 29.45
CA LEU A 133 17.62 -65.58 29.24
C LEU A 133 17.76 -64.09 29.06
N ASP A 134 18.55 -63.44 29.93
CA ASP A 134 18.79 -61.97 29.84
C ASP A 134 19.49 -61.60 28.53
N PHE A 135 20.42 -62.41 28.07
CA PHE A 135 21.09 -62.25 26.78
C PHE A 135 20.12 -62.40 25.60
N ALA A 136 19.24 -63.42 25.61
CA ALA A 136 18.25 -63.61 24.56
C ALA A 136 17.24 -62.46 24.53
N GLN A 137 16.81 -61.96 25.70
CA GLN A 137 15.92 -60.80 25.83
C GLN A 137 16.62 -59.53 25.26
N ALA A 138 17.85 -59.23 25.67
CA ALA A 138 18.60 -58.09 25.20
C ALA A 138 18.83 -58.13 23.67
N ASN A 139 19.11 -59.30 23.09
CA ASN A 139 19.24 -59.43 21.64
C ASN A 139 17.93 -59.15 20.89
N ARG A 140 16.82 -59.64 21.42
CA ARG A 140 15.49 -59.37 20.83
C ARG A 140 15.17 -57.85 20.90
N ASP A 141 15.44 -57.23 22.03
CA ASP A 141 15.17 -55.78 22.23
C ASP A 141 16.08 -54.94 21.31
N ALA A 142 17.34 -55.32 21.12
CA ALA A 142 18.26 -54.69 20.18
C ALA A 142 17.78 -54.85 18.72
N ALA A 143 17.29 -56.05 18.34
CA ALA A 143 16.71 -56.28 17.02
C ALA A 143 15.43 -55.48 16.79
N GLU A 144 14.57 -55.34 17.79
CA GLU A 144 13.35 -54.51 17.74
C GLU A 144 13.72 -53.02 17.55
N ALA A 145 14.71 -52.53 18.27
CA ALA A 145 15.23 -51.16 18.08
C ALA A 145 15.76 -50.95 16.64
N SER A 146 16.43 -51.97 16.05
CA SER A 146 16.91 -51.91 14.67
C SER A 146 15.77 -51.83 13.66
N VAL A 147 14.68 -52.59 13.86
CA VAL A 147 13.45 -52.48 13.03
C VAL A 147 12.85 -51.10 13.10
N ASN A 148 12.73 -50.52 14.31
CA ASN A 148 12.21 -49.20 14.50
C ASN A 148 13.07 -48.14 13.80
N ALA A 149 14.39 -48.25 13.83
CA ALA A 149 15.30 -47.37 13.11
C ALA A 149 15.15 -47.53 11.58
N ALA A 150 15.02 -48.77 11.06
CA ALA A 150 14.80 -49.02 9.64
C ALA A 150 13.42 -48.47 9.16
N LYS A 151 12.35 -48.60 9.97
CA LYS A 151 11.04 -47.97 9.70
C LYS A 151 11.15 -46.44 9.58
N GLY A 152 11.93 -45.80 10.45
CA GLY A 152 12.19 -44.37 10.41
C GLY A 152 12.87 -43.95 9.09
N ARG A 153 13.89 -44.69 8.65
CA ARG A 153 14.60 -44.43 7.37
C ARG A 153 13.69 -44.64 6.17
N LEU A 154 12.89 -45.70 6.16
CA LEU A 154 11.91 -45.95 5.11
C LEU A 154 10.90 -44.81 4.99
N ARG A 155 10.37 -44.33 6.12
CA ARG A 155 9.46 -43.21 6.14
C ARG A 155 10.09 -41.94 5.56
N MET A 156 11.36 -41.66 5.87
CA MET A 156 12.10 -40.53 5.32
C MET A 156 12.22 -40.62 3.79
N ALA A 157 12.56 -41.83 3.25
CA ALA A 157 12.63 -42.07 1.82
C ALA A 157 11.25 -41.88 1.14
N GLN A 158 10.14 -42.29 1.79
CA GLN A 158 8.78 -42.08 1.31
C GLN A 158 8.43 -40.57 1.24
N ILE A 159 8.80 -39.82 2.27
CA ILE A 159 8.57 -38.35 2.33
C ILE A 159 9.35 -37.66 1.21
N ASN A 160 10.63 -37.98 1.03
CA ASN A 160 11.45 -37.38 -0.03
C ASN A 160 10.89 -37.70 -1.42
N LEU A 161 10.44 -38.91 -1.67
CA LEU A 161 9.77 -39.27 -2.93
C LEU A 161 8.47 -38.48 -3.12
N SER A 162 7.72 -38.24 -2.05
CA SER A 162 6.49 -37.45 -2.13
C SER A 162 6.74 -35.99 -2.54
N TYR A 163 7.91 -35.44 -2.17
CA TYR A 163 8.30 -34.07 -2.53
C TYR A 163 8.69 -33.89 -4.00
N CYS A 164 8.88 -34.97 -4.75
CA CYS A 164 9.09 -34.92 -6.20
C CYS A 164 7.82 -34.43 -6.92
N LYS A 165 6.65 -34.52 -6.31
CA LYS A 165 5.38 -33.98 -6.81
C LYS A 165 4.97 -32.80 -5.98
N MET A 166 4.94 -31.61 -6.60
CA MET A 166 4.64 -30.38 -5.92
C MET A 166 3.21 -29.93 -6.23
N TYR A 167 2.48 -29.58 -5.19
CA TYR A 167 1.08 -29.15 -5.27
C TYR A 167 0.90 -27.76 -4.72
N SER A 168 -0.14 -27.07 -5.18
CA SER A 168 -0.50 -25.75 -4.69
C SER A 168 -1.01 -25.82 -3.24
N PRO A 169 -0.42 -25.05 -2.31
CA PRO A 169 -0.89 -24.99 -0.92
C PRO A 169 -2.12 -24.11 -0.73
N ILE A 170 -2.43 -23.24 -1.69
CA ILE A 170 -3.56 -22.31 -1.64
C ILE A 170 -4.24 -22.16 -3.00
N THR A 171 -5.46 -21.66 -2.99
CA THR A 171 -6.12 -21.16 -4.21
C THR A 171 -5.68 -19.72 -4.45
N GLY A 172 -5.16 -19.41 -5.66
CA GLY A 172 -4.65 -18.09 -6.00
C GLY A 172 -4.18 -18.01 -7.44
N PHE A 173 -3.50 -16.92 -7.78
CA PHE A 173 -2.87 -16.73 -9.08
C PHE A 173 -1.39 -17.11 -8.98
N ILE A 174 -0.96 -17.97 -9.88
CA ILE A 174 0.43 -18.40 -9.98
C ILE A 174 1.19 -17.43 -10.89
N GLY A 175 2.41 -17.07 -10.50
CA GLY A 175 3.27 -16.18 -11.26
C GLY A 175 3.99 -16.89 -12.42
N LYS A 176 5.02 -16.20 -12.95
CA LYS A 176 5.97 -16.79 -13.90
C LYS A 176 6.91 -17.74 -13.16
N THR A 177 7.19 -18.89 -13.75
CA THR A 177 8.16 -19.83 -13.19
C THR A 177 9.61 -19.35 -13.34
N ASN A 178 10.44 -19.63 -12.33
CA ASN A 178 11.85 -19.28 -12.31
C ASN A 178 12.74 -20.43 -12.84
N ALA A 179 12.15 -21.56 -13.19
CA ALA A 179 12.86 -22.74 -13.68
C ALA A 179 12.22 -23.29 -14.95
N ARG A 180 12.99 -23.91 -15.82
CA ARG A 180 12.53 -24.58 -17.05
C ARG A 180 12.62 -26.10 -16.90
N VAL A 181 11.79 -26.79 -17.69
CA VAL A 181 11.89 -28.25 -17.81
C VAL A 181 13.30 -28.63 -18.28
N GLY A 182 13.92 -29.57 -17.59
CA GLY A 182 15.30 -30.02 -17.80
C GLY A 182 16.33 -29.30 -16.93
N GLU A 183 15.98 -28.24 -16.23
CA GLU A 183 16.89 -27.57 -15.29
C GLU A 183 16.97 -28.32 -13.95
N PHE A 184 18.13 -28.25 -13.31
CA PHE A 184 18.35 -28.76 -11.95
C PHE A 184 17.81 -27.70 -10.95
N VAL A 185 17.04 -28.13 -9.97
CA VAL A 185 16.37 -27.24 -9.00
C VAL A 185 16.59 -27.72 -7.56
N GLY A 186 16.28 -26.86 -6.60
CA GLY A 186 16.24 -27.22 -5.17
C GLY A 186 17.53 -27.01 -4.40
N ARG A 187 18.63 -26.57 -5.05
CA ARG A 187 19.90 -26.31 -4.39
C ARG A 187 20.57 -25.06 -4.99
N ASP A 188 21.01 -24.16 -4.13
CA ASP A 188 21.79 -22.98 -4.54
C ASP A 188 23.09 -23.39 -5.28
N PRO A 189 23.47 -22.74 -6.41
CA PRO A 189 22.89 -21.51 -7.01
C PRO A 189 21.66 -21.72 -7.89
N ASN A 190 21.15 -22.95 -8.02
CA ASN A 190 19.97 -23.25 -8.84
C ASN A 190 18.67 -22.77 -8.15
N PRO A 191 17.58 -22.55 -8.90
CA PRO A 191 16.33 -22.04 -8.33
C PRO A 191 15.78 -22.95 -7.23
N VAL A 192 15.67 -22.42 -6.02
CA VAL A 192 14.98 -23.06 -4.89
C VAL A 192 13.51 -22.64 -4.89
N ILE A 193 13.24 -21.33 -5.13
CA ILE A 193 11.88 -20.80 -5.30
C ILE A 193 11.54 -20.89 -6.77
N LEU A 194 10.60 -21.78 -7.10
CA LEU A 194 10.18 -22.02 -8.49
C LEU A 194 9.11 -21.03 -8.94
N ASN A 195 8.23 -20.61 -8.03
CA ASN A 195 7.14 -19.70 -8.32
C ASN A 195 6.62 -19.05 -7.03
N THR A 196 5.66 -18.14 -7.18
CA THR A 196 4.87 -17.59 -6.06
C THR A 196 3.40 -17.64 -6.44
N ILE A 197 2.55 -18.12 -5.51
CA ILE A 197 1.09 -18.09 -5.67
C ILE A 197 0.55 -17.00 -4.77
N SER A 198 -0.20 -16.09 -5.37
CA SER A 198 -0.78 -14.92 -4.70
C SER A 198 -2.30 -15.03 -4.64
N ARG A 199 -2.86 -14.90 -3.44
CA ARG A 199 -4.29 -14.71 -3.26
C ARG A 199 -4.59 -13.22 -3.34
N ILE A 200 -5.39 -12.80 -4.33
CA ILE A 200 -5.62 -11.40 -4.68
C ILE A 200 -7.09 -10.97 -4.71
N ASP A 201 -8.01 -11.78 -4.22
CA ASP A 201 -9.42 -11.42 -4.01
C ASP A 201 -9.59 -10.27 -3.01
N THR A 202 -8.66 -10.16 -2.09
CA THR A 202 -8.37 -9.03 -1.23
C THR A 202 -6.88 -8.77 -1.33
N VAL A 203 -6.47 -7.52 -1.40
CA VAL A 203 -5.05 -7.15 -1.43
C VAL A 203 -4.68 -6.41 -0.16
N ARG A 204 -3.41 -6.45 0.18
CA ARG A 204 -2.81 -5.67 1.25
C ARG A 204 -1.96 -4.57 0.66
N VAL A 205 -2.13 -3.37 1.18
CA VAL A 205 -1.26 -2.25 0.82
C VAL A 205 -0.41 -1.92 2.02
N GLN A 206 0.89 -1.99 1.85
CA GLN A 206 1.87 -1.60 2.86
C GLN A 206 2.38 -0.20 2.54
N PHE A 207 2.34 0.67 3.52
CA PHE A 207 2.83 2.04 3.42
C PHE A 207 3.51 2.46 4.72
N PHE A 208 4.32 3.49 4.64
CA PHE A 208 5.13 3.93 5.75
C PHE A 208 4.71 5.33 6.18
N LEU A 209 4.62 5.55 7.48
CA LEU A 209 4.44 6.86 8.09
C LEU A 209 5.73 7.26 8.81
N THR A 210 6.13 8.50 8.66
CA THR A 210 7.13 9.08 9.54
C THR A 210 6.61 9.16 10.98
N GLU A 211 7.48 9.24 11.97
CA GLU A 211 7.07 9.37 13.37
C GLU A 211 6.13 10.57 13.60
N ALA A 212 6.41 11.71 12.94
CA ALA A 212 5.58 12.90 13.03
C ALA A 212 4.17 12.69 12.45
N GLU A 213 4.06 12.04 11.29
CA GLU A 213 2.78 11.69 10.66
C GLU A 213 2.00 10.69 11.50
N TYR A 214 2.68 9.68 12.06
CA TYR A 214 2.05 8.73 12.97
C TYR A 214 1.45 9.43 14.20
N LEU A 215 2.21 10.31 14.86
CA LEU A 215 1.72 11.06 16.02
C LEU A 215 0.53 11.94 15.67
N MET A 216 0.54 12.57 14.49
CA MET A 216 -0.58 13.36 13.97
C MET A 216 -1.83 12.48 13.80
N VAL A 217 -1.71 11.35 13.09
CA VAL A 217 -2.82 10.40 12.87
C VAL A 217 -3.31 9.82 14.19
N ALA A 218 -2.41 9.42 15.08
CA ALA A 218 -2.76 8.82 16.37
C ALA A 218 -3.54 9.80 17.28
N ARG A 219 -3.13 11.08 17.29
CA ARG A 219 -3.85 12.13 18.04
C ARG A 219 -5.25 12.36 17.45
N PHE A 220 -5.34 12.48 16.13
CA PHE A 220 -6.61 12.66 15.42
C PHE A 220 -7.59 11.50 15.73
N VAL A 221 -7.13 10.26 15.61
CA VAL A 221 -7.94 9.07 15.92
C VAL A 221 -8.38 9.08 17.38
N ARG A 222 -7.46 9.38 18.31
CA ARG A 222 -7.78 9.47 19.74
C ARG A 222 -8.83 10.53 20.04
N ASP A 223 -8.68 11.73 19.49
CA ASP A 223 -9.57 12.86 19.75
C ASP A 223 -10.98 12.57 19.20
N ARG A 224 -11.08 11.97 18.01
CA ARG A 224 -12.34 11.51 17.41
C ARG A 224 -13.03 10.42 18.26
N PHE A 225 -12.26 9.49 18.86
CA PHE A 225 -12.82 8.49 19.78
C PHE A 225 -13.25 9.08 21.12
N GLN A 226 -12.63 10.14 21.61
CA GLN A 226 -13.05 10.81 22.85
C GLN A 226 -14.36 11.58 22.66
N GLU A 227 -14.57 12.22 21.51
CA GLU A 227 -15.82 12.89 21.17
C GLU A 227 -17.00 11.93 20.93
N GLN A 228 -16.70 10.72 20.43
CA GLN A 228 -17.69 9.68 20.10
C GLN A 228 -18.06 8.75 21.26
N ASN A 229 -17.46 8.86 22.44
CA ASN A 229 -17.77 8.04 23.62
C ASN A 229 -19.25 8.09 24.08
N VAL A 230 -20.13 8.77 23.35
CA VAL A 230 -21.59 8.84 23.56
C VAL A 230 -22.40 8.00 22.57
N LYS A 231 -21.81 7.55 21.42
CA LYS A 231 -22.52 6.77 20.39
C LYS A 231 -21.71 5.58 19.84
N LYS A 232 -21.77 4.45 20.56
CA LYS A 232 -21.78 3.04 20.12
C LYS A 232 -20.68 2.46 19.22
N ALA A 233 -20.21 1.28 19.65
CA ALA A 233 -19.39 0.25 19.01
C ALA A 233 -19.66 -0.10 17.51
N GLN A 234 -20.72 0.38 16.89
CA GLN A 234 -20.99 0.22 15.45
C GLN A 234 -20.21 1.20 14.56
N GLU A 235 -19.84 2.35 15.10
CA GLU A 235 -19.06 3.36 14.38
C GLU A 235 -17.56 3.06 14.40
N GLU A 236 -17.10 2.25 15.37
CA GLU A 236 -15.71 1.80 15.45
C GLU A 236 -15.27 0.97 14.23
N ASN A 237 -16.19 0.20 13.64
CA ASN A 237 -15.97 -0.50 12.38
C ASN A 237 -16.00 0.41 11.17
N GLN A 238 -16.75 1.52 11.20
CA GLN A 238 -16.79 2.49 10.09
C GLN A 238 -15.55 3.40 10.07
N ALA A 239 -15.04 3.79 11.24
CA ALA A 239 -13.79 4.58 11.30
C ALA A 239 -12.56 3.81 10.80
N LYS A 240 -12.56 2.47 10.92
CA LYS A 240 -11.52 1.60 10.36
C LYS A 240 -11.63 1.41 8.85
N GLN A 241 -12.78 1.70 8.23
CA GLN A 241 -13.08 1.43 6.82
C GLN A 241 -13.00 2.67 5.90
N ASN A 242 -12.41 3.77 6.34
CA ASN A 242 -12.40 5.03 5.58
C ASN A 242 -11.16 5.26 4.73
N LEU A 243 -10.42 4.21 4.41
CA LEU A 243 -9.28 4.34 3.51
C LEU A 243 -9.73 4.26 2.06
N SER A 244 -9.29 5.23 1.25
CA SER A 244 -9.42 5.19 -0.21
C SER A 244 -8.08 4.84 -0.83
N LEU A 245 -8.10 4.09 -1.91
CA LEU A 245 -6.90 3.74 -2.65
C LEU A 245 -6.90 4.48 -3.99
N ILE A 246 -5.84 5.25 -4.25
CA ILE A 246 -5.63 5.93 -5.51
C ILE A 246 -4.63 5.13 -6.32
N LEU A 247 -5.01 4.75 -7.50
CA LEU A 247 -4.18 3.95 -8.40
C LEU A 247 -3.15 4.83 -9.12
N SER A 248 -2.21 4.20 -9.81
CA SER A 248 -1.13 4.90 -10.51
C SER A 248 -1.61 5.79 -11.66
N ASP A 249 -2.79 5.52 -12.23
CA ASP A 249 -3.45 6.33 -13.25
C ASP A 249 -4.24 7.52 -12.68
N GLY A 250 -4.28 7.67 -11.34
CA GLY A 250 -5.04 8.69 -10.63
C GLY A 250 -6.49 8.32 -10.32
N SER A 251 -7.00 7.21 -10.82
CA SER A 251 -8.34 6.73 -10.50
C SER A 251 -8.44 6.27 -9.04
N VAL A 252 -9.64 6.40 -8.47
CA VAL A 252 -9.92 5.94 -7.10
C VAL A 252 -10.52 4.55 -7.16
N HIS A 253 -9.93 3.62 -6.40
CA HIS A 253 -10.48 2.27 -6.27
C HIS A 253 -11.88 2.32 -5.64
N PRO A 254 -12.90 1.65 -6.22
CA PRO A 254 -14.29 1.78 -5.79
C PRO A 254 -14.56 1.22 -4.38
N TYR A 255 -13.71 0.32 -3.91
CA TYR A 255 -13.89 -0.34 -2.61
C TYR A 255 -13.01 0.31 -1.55
N LYS A 256 -13.62 0.67 -0.42
CA LYS A 256 -12.91 1.22 0.73
C LYS A 256 -12.09 0.14 1.43
N GLY A 257 -10.95 0.54 1.97
CA GLY A 257 -10.08 -0.32 2.75
C GLY A 257 -10.14 -0.06 4.23
N SER A 258 -9.55 -0.98 4.98
CA SER A 258 -9.41 -0.90 6.44
C SER A 258 -7.97 -1.14 6.87
N VAL A 259 -7.54 -0.49 7.94
CA VAL A 259 -6.24 -0.76 8.57
C VAL A 259 -6.32 -2.12 9.26
N ASP A 260 -5.43 -3.04 8.87
CA ASP A 260 -5.30 -4.35 9.50
C ASP A 260 -4.24 -4.36 10.58
N PHE A 261 -3.15 -3.66 10.35
CA PHE A 261 -1.96 -3.78 11.16
C PHE A 261 -1.14 -2.48 11.15
N ILE A 262 -0.68 -2.09 12.32
CA ILE A 262 0.30 -1.02 12.52
C ILE A 262 1.48 -1.66 13.24
N ASN A 263 2.67 -1.52 12.71
CA ASN A 263 3.85 -2.09 13.36
C ASN A 263 4.06 -1.47 14.74
N ARG A 264 4.48 -2.30 15.70
CA ARG A 264 4.75 -1.88 17.07
C ARG A 264 5.98 -0.97 17.18
N GLU A 265 6.93 -1.18 16.31
CA GLU A 265 8.24 -0.53 16.36
C GLU A 265 8.40 0.45 15.21
N VAL A 266 9.06 1.57 15.51
CA VAL A 266 9.62 2.48 14.51
C VAL A 266 10.91 1.84 14.01
N ASP A 267 11.08 1.74 12.70
CA ASP A 267 12.36 1.31 12.12
C ASP A 267 13.43 2.36 12.41
N ALA A 268 14.43 1.97 13.19
CA ALA A 268 15.49 2.88 13.64
C ALA A 268 16.36 3.43 12.50
N THR A 269 16.36 2.76 11.34
CA THR A 269 17.16 3.16 10.17
C THR A 269 16.45 4.24 9.36
N THR A 270 15.12 4.09 9.21
CA THR A 270 14.31 4.98 8.36
C THR A 270 13.49 6.00 9.14
N GLY A 271 13.31 5.82 10.46
CA GLY A 271 12.43 6.64 11.30
C GLY A 271 10.94 6.47 10.92
N ALA A 272 10.58 5.37 10.29
CA ALA A 272 9.24 5.14 9.76
C ALA A 272 8.53 3.95 10.44
N ILE A 273 7.21 4.01 10.46
CA ILE A 273 6.33 2.97 10.98
C ILE A 273 5.60 2.33 9.81
N LEU A 274 5.67 1.00 9.71
CA LEU A 274 4.93 0.24 8.71
C LEU A 274 3.46 0.14 9.12
N VAL A 275 2.58 0.54 8.21
CA VAL A 275 1.13 0.34 8.29
C VAL A 275 0.68 -0.53 7.14
N GLN A 276 -0.22 -1.44 7.41
CA GLN A 276 -0.83 -2.32 6.43
C GLN A 276 -2.35 -2.15 6.45
N ALA A 277 -2.92 -1.99 5.27
CA ALA A 277 -4.36 -1.91 5.07
C ALA A 277 -4.82 -2.92 4.04
N SER A 278 -6.01 -3.49 4.25
CA SER A 278 -6.66 -4.41 3.31
C SER A 278 -7.69 -3.69 2.46
N PHE A 279 -7.72 -4.04 1.17
CA PHE A 279 -8.69 -3.55 0.20
C PHE A 279 -9.34 -4.72 -0.53
N PRO A 280 -10.68 -4.80 -0.61
CA PRO A 280 -11.37 -5.77 -1.46
C PRO A 280 -11.00 -5.57 -2.93
N ASN A 281 -10.80 -6.66 -3.67
CA ASN A 281 -10.41 -6.63 -5.08
C ASN A 281 -11.21 -7.65 -5.90
N PRO A 282 -12.55 -7.54 -5.93
CA PRO A 282 -13.39 -8.50 -6.64
C PRO A 282 -13.15 -8.52 -8.15
N ASP A 283 -12.82 -7.38 -8.73
CA ASP A 283 -12.55 -7.23 -10.17
C ASP A 283 -11.12 -7.65 -10.56
N LEU A 284 -10.31 -8.05 -9.58
CA LEU A 284 -8.92 -8.52 -9.76
C LEU A 284 -8.02 -7.54 -10.53
N ILE A 285 -8.31 -6.25 -10.44
CA ILE A 285 -7.53 -5.17 -11.10
C ILE A 285 -6.20 -4.94 -10.36
N LEU A 286 -6.25 -5.01 -9.02
CA LEU A 286 -5.05 -4.83 -8.21
C LEU A 286 -4.19 -6.08 -8.25
N ARG A 287 -2.90 -5.88 -8.51
CA ARG A 287 -1.88 -6.94 -8.59
C ARG A 287 -0.74 -6.67 -7.61
N PRO A 288 -0.17 -7.72 -7.00
CA PRO A 288 1.03 -7.57 -6.20
C PRO A 288 2.16 -6.88 -6.97
N GLY A 289 2.87 -5.99 -6.30
CA GLY A 289 3.96 -5.19 -6.88
C GLY A 289 3.55 -3.83 -7.42
N GLN A 290 2.25 -3.54 -7.59
CA GLN A 290 1.78 -2.21 -8.00
C GLN A 290 2.02 -1.18 -6.90
N PHE A 291 2.32 0.07 -7.31
CA PHE A 291 2.33 1.22 -6.42
C PHE A 291 0.96 1.90 -6.42
N SER A 292 0.57 2.39 -5.26
CA SER A 292 -0.69 3.11 -5.05
C SER A 292 -0.52 4.14 -3.94
N ARG A 293 -1.49 5.06 -3.82
CA ARG A 293 -1.52 5.99 -2.70
C ARG A 293 -2.73 5.68 -1.83
N VAL A 294 -2.49 5.45 -0.56
CA VAL A 294 -3.55 5.31 0.44
C VAL A 294 -3.93 6.69 0.92
N ARG A 295 -5.19 7.06 0.72
CA ARG A 295 -5.77 8.33 1.15
C ARG A 295 -6.56 8.13 2.43
N VAL A 296 -6.20 8.86 3.46
CA VAL A 296 -6.83 8.88 4.77
C VAL A 296 -7.54 10.21 4.95
N GLU A 297 -8.80 10.20 5.36
CA GLU A 297 -9.53 11.41 5.76
C GLU A 297 -9.09 11.80 7.17
N MET A 298 -8.43 12.95 7.28
CA MET A 298 -7.83 13.43 8.54
C MET A 298 -8.74 14.37 9.31
N ASP A 299 -9.51 15.18 8.61
CA ASP A 299 -10.37 16.20 9.23
C ASP A 299 -11.51 16.56 8.26
N ASN A 300 -12.62 17.02 8.80
CA ASN A 300 -13.67 17.65 8.02
C ASN A 300 -13.81 19.08 8.53
N ARG A 301 -13.20 20.03 7.82
CA ARG A 301 -13.33 21.44 8.18
C ARG A 301 -14.68 21.97 7.79
N GLU A 302 -15.51 22.16 8.80
CA GLU A 302 -16.78 22.86 8.65
C GLU A 302 -16.53 24.34 8.34
N ASP A 303 -17.41 24.96 7.55
CA ASP A 303 -17.34 26.39 7.21
C ASP A 303 -16.00 26.85 6.57
N ALA A 304 -15.30 25.97 5.86
CA ALA A 304 -14.03 26.31 5.23
C ALA A 304 -14.21 27.29 4.06
N ILE A 305 -13.36 28.31 4.01
CA ILE A 305 -13.33 29.26 2.89
C ILE A 305 -12.45 28.72 1.78
N LEU A 306 -13.04 28.49 0.61
CA LEU A 306 -12.33 28.10 -0.60
C LEU A 306 -12.39 29.20 -1.65
N ILE A 307 -11.26 29.49 -2.28
CA ILE A 307 -11.19 30.38 -3.44
C ILE A 307 -10.39 29.71 -4.57
N PRO A 308 -10.68 30.04 -5.85
CA PRO A 308 -9.86 29.58 -6.97
C PRO A 308 -8.40 30.00 -6.82
N GLN A 309 -7.46 29.11 -7.16
CA GLN A 309 -6.03 29.41 -7.08
C GLN A 309 -5.64 30.65 -7.89
N ARG A 310 -6.36 30.94 -8.98
CA ARG A 310 -6.15 32.11 -9.83
C ARG A 310 -6.40 33.45 -9.13
N CYS A 311 -7.16 33.45 -8.02
CA CYS A 311 -7.43 34.67 -7.22
C CYS A 311 -6.24 35.05 -6.33
N VAL A 312 -5.29 34.14 -6.08
CA VAL A 312 -4.22 34.34 -5.12
C VAL A 312 -2.96 34.83 -5.84
N SER A 313 -2.41 35.91 -5.36
CA SER A 313 -1.10 36.43 -5.77
C SER A 313 -0.07 36.07 -4.70
N GLU A 314 1.03 35.48 -5.13
CA GLU A 314 2.16 35.15 -4.28
C GLU A 314 3.33 36.07 -4.64
N LEU A 315 3.86 36.77 -3.64
CA LEU A 315 5.05 37.61 -3.77
C LEU A 315 5.96 37.37 -2.57
N GLN A 316 7.16 36.87 -2.81
CA GLN A 316 8.17 36.62 -1.76
C GLN A 316 7.65 35.74 -0.59
N GLY A 317 6.84 34.74 -0.89
CA GLY A 317 6.25 33.84 0.13
C GLY A 317 5.06 34.45 0.90
N GLN A 318 4.63 35.67 0.53
CA GLN A 318 3.41 36.29 1.07
C GLN A 318 2.26 36.11 0.09
N PHE A 319 1.13 35.66 0.61
CA PHE A 319 -0.08 35.45 -0.17
C PHE A 319 -1.05 36.59 0.05
N SER A 320 -1.60 37.10 -1.05
CA SER A 320 -2.57 38.19 -1.05
C SER A 320 -3.65 37.99 -2.09
N VAL A 321 -4.80 38.57 -1.86
CA VAL A 321 -5.94 38.63 -2.77
C VAL A 321 -6.43 40.05 -2.92
N PHE A 322 -7.11 40.34 -4.03
CA PHE A 322 -7.79 41.61 -4.23
C PHE A 322 -9.28 41.44 -3.98
N VAL A 323 -9.76 42.13 -2.96
CA VAL A 323 -11.20 42.15 -2.56
C VAL A 323 -11.83 43.44 -3.04
N VAL A 324 -13.03 43.35 -3.60
CA VAL A 324 -13.82 44.52 -3.99
C VAL A 324 -14.78 44.88 -2.86
N GLY A 325 -14.59 46.05 -2.25
CA GLY A 325 -15.45 46.55 -1.18
C GLY A 325 -16.72 47.20 -1.69
N ASP A 326 -17.62 47.61 -0.77
CA ASP A 326 -18.95 48.20 -1.03
C ASP A 326 -18.93 49.46 -1.92
N SER A 327 -17.81 50.16 -1.96
CA SER A 327 -17.61 51.34 -2.83
C SER A 327 -16.98 51.00 -4.19
N SER A 328 -17.01 49.75 -4.63
CA SER A 328 -16.34 49.25 -5.84
C SER A 328 -14.83 49.53 -5.88
N LYS A 329 -14.20 49.76 -4.73
CA LYS A 329 -12.76 49.97 -4.59
C LYS A 329 -12.08 48.66 -4.27
N VAL A 330 -10.99 48.41 -4.99
CA VAL A 330 -10.14 47.24 -4.77
C VAL A 330 -9.24 47.44 -3.56
N GLN A 331 -9.19 46.44 -2.68
CA GLN A 331 -8.30 46.38 -1.53
C GLN A 331 -7.41 45.13 -1.63
N ALA A 332 -6.09 45.30 -1.60
CA ALA A 332 -5.20 44.19 -1.43
C ALA A 332 -5.23 43.73 0.03
N ARG A 333 -5.54 42.44 0.25
CA ARG A 333 -5.65 41.86 1.59
C ARG A 333 -4.70 40.68 1.70
N GLN A 334 -3.87 40.70 2.71
CA GLN A 334 -3.02 39.53 3.02
C GLN A 334 -3.88 38.39 3.55
N ILE A 335 -3.55 37.17 3.14
CA ILE A 335 -4.24 35.95 3.53
C ILE A 335 -3.26 34.91 4.05
N LYS A 336 -3.72 34.05 4.95
CA LYS A 336 -3.02 32.81 5.29
C LYS A 336 -3.68 31.65 4.55
N VAL A 337 -2.91 31.04 3.68
CA VAL A 337 -3.38 29.90 2.89
C VAL A 337 -3.17 28.59 3.66
N GLY A 338 -4.07 27.64 3.42
CA GLY A 338 -3.97 26.26 3.85
C GLY A 338 -3.57 25.35 2.68
N PRO A 339 -3.93 24.05 2.72
CA PRO A 339 -3.65 23.11 1.64
C PRO A 339 -4.38 23.49 0.35
N LYS A 340 -3.74 23.14 -0.79
CA LYS A 340 -4.37 23.22 -2.11
C LYS A 340 -5.29 22.02 -2.32
N MET A 341 -6.46 22.29 -2.88
CA MET A 341 -7.46 21.28 -3.17
C MET A 341 -7.85 21.38 -4.65
N ASN A 342 -7.27 20.55 -5.47
CA ASN A 342 -7.40 20.59 -6.95
C ASN A 342 -7.09 22.00 -7.49
N ASP A 343 -8.10 22.72 -8.00
CA ASP A 343 -8.03 24.09 -8.55
C ASP A 343 -8.38 25.19 -7.53
N MET A 344 -8.72 24.79 -6.28
CA MET A 344 -9.08 25.69 -5.19
C MET A 344 -7.97 25.77 -4.14
N TRP A 345 -8.00 26.82 -3.35
CA TRP A 345 -7.11 27.01 -2.21
C TRP A 345 -7.91 27.25 -0.94
N LEU A 346 -7.62 26.47 0.11
CA LEU A 346 -8.22 26.69 1.43
C LEU A 346 -7.61 27.95 2.06
N ILE A 347 -8.45 28.83 2.59
CA ILE A 347 -8.02 30.06 3.27
C ILE A 347 -8.27 29.94 4.76
N ASN A 348 -7.19 30.00 5.55
CA ASN A 348 -7.26 29.91 7.00
C ASN A 348 -7.66 31.25 7.64
N GLU A 349 -7.11 32.36 7.12
CA GLU A 349 -7.34 33.70 7.67
C GLU A 349 -7.29 34.76 6.54
N GLY A 350 -8.01 35.86 6.72
CA GLY A 350 -7.92 37.05 5.86
C GLY A 350 -9.12 37.29 4.96
N LEU A 351 -10.03 36.34 4.81
CA LEU A 351 -11.30 36.50 4.06
C LEU A 351 -12.50 36.24 4.94
N LYS A 352 -13.61 36.82 4.57
CA LYS A 352 -14.92 36.61 5.16
C LYS A 352 -15.89 36.04 4.14
N GLU A 353 -16.93 35.41 4.63
CA GLU A 353 -18.05 35.00 3.79
C GLU A 353 -18.66 36.18 3.06
N ASN A 354 -19.05 35.99 1.81
CA ASN A 354 -19.56 37.00 0.89
C ASN A 354 -18.57 38.07 0.40
N ASP A 355 -17.28 38.04 0.77
CA ASP A 355 -16.27 38.87 0.12
C ASP A 355 -16.25 38.60 -1.39
N LEU A 356 -16.11 39.64 -2.20
CA LEU A 356 -15.96 39.55 -3.66
C LEU A 356 -14.47 39.58 -4.00
N VAL A 357 -13.93 38.49 -4.46
CA VAL A 357 -12.50 38.32 -4.79
C VAL A 357 -12.32 38.37 -6.31
N ILE A 358 -11.33 39.10 -6.79
CA ILE A 358 -11.04 39.22 -8.22
C ILE A 358 -10.48 37.88 -8.73
N LEU A 359 -11.13 37.29 -9.75
CA LEU A 359 -10.76 36.02 -10.34
C LEU A 359 -9.63 36.16 -11.37
N GLU A 360 -9.72 37.16 -12.24
CA GLU A 360 -8.78 37.41 -13.33
C GLU A 360 -8.46 38.87 -13.49
N GLY A 361 -7.31 39.20 -14.05
CA GLY A 361 -6.89 40.59 -14.27
C GLY A 361 -6.17 41.22 -13.08
N ILE A 362 -5.68 40.42 -12.14
CA ILE A 362 -4.95 40.88 -10.93
C ILE A 362 -3.82 41.85 -11.29
N GLN A 363 -3.14 41.65 -12.43
CA GLN A 363 -2.04 42.53 -12.90
C GLN A 363 -2.50 43.91 -13.37
N LYS A 364 -3.80 44.11 -13.65
CA LYS A 364 -4.37 45.37 -14.15
C LYS A 364 -4.89 46.25 -13.04
N VAL A 365 -4.89 45.80 -11.80
CA VAL A 365 -5.45 46.52 -10.67
C VAL A 365 -4.40 46.82 -9.61
N ARG A 366 -4.61 47.96 -8.92
CA ARG A 366 -3.84 48.34 -7.72
C ARG A 366 -4.81 48.62 -6.58
N SER A 367 -4.32 48.50 -5.36
CA SER A 367 -5.11 48.89 -4.20
C SER A 367 -5.59 50.32 -4.32
N GLY A 368 -6.89 50.56 -4.10
CA GLY A 368 -7.55 51.84 -4.28
C GLY A 368 -8.20 52.09 -5.65
N ALA A 369 -7.94 51.23 -6.65
CA ALA A 369 -8.59 51.36 -7.96
C ALA A 369 -10.08 51.08 -7.87
N VAL A 370 -10.87 51.82 -8.67
CA VAL A 370 -12.32 51.60 -8.81
C VAL A 370 -12.55 50.64 -9.98
N VAL A 371 -13.34 49.58 -9.75
CA VAL A 371 -13.66 48.56 -10.75
C VAL A 371 -15.16 48.29 -10.79
N VAL A 372 -15.63 47.73 -11.89
CA VAL A 372 -17.01 47.23 -11.99
C VAL A 372 -16.96 45.72 -11.81
N PRO A 373 -17.42 45.14 -10.67
CA PRO A 373 -17.39 43.71 -10.44
C PRO A 373 -18.45 43.00 -11.29
N GLU A 374 -18.02 42.03 -12.07
CA GLU A 374 -18.92 41.06 -12.73
C GLU A 374 -18.85 39.75 -11.95
N VAL A 375 -19.91 39.43 -11.21
CA VAL A 375 -19.96 38.20 -10.41
C VAL A 375 -20.05 36.99 -11.35
N THR A 376 -19.04 36.13 -11.29
CA THR A 376 -18.96 34.90 -12.11
C THR A 376 -18.96 33.69 -11.18
N GLU A 377 -19.77 32.71 -11.49
CA GLU A 377 -19.68 31.41 -10.80
C GLU A 377 -18.47 30.65 -11.31
N PHE A 378 -17.56 30.31 -10.42
CA PHE A 378 -16.42 29.42 -10.71
C PHE A 378 -16.83 27.98 -10.45
N LYS A 379 -16.90 27.18 -11.52
CA LYS A 379 -17.10 25.73 -11.41
C LYS A 379 -15.75 25.06 -11.22
N SER A 380 -15.54 24.47 -10.05
CA SER A 380 -14.36 23.68 -9.78
C SER A 380 -14.36 22.38 -10.60
N VAL A 381 -13.19 21.95 -11.05
CA VAL A 381 -13.00 20.66 -11.74
C VAL A 381 -13.45 19.47 -10.86
N SER A 382 -13.47 19.64 -9.55
CA SER A 382 -13.96 18.63 -8.61
C SER A 382 -15.49 18.44 -8.58
N GLU A 383 -16.27 19.39 -9.15
CA GLU A 383 -17.74 19.28 -9.23
C GLU A 383 -18.21 18.65 -10.55
N SER A 384 -17.29 18.31 -11.46
CA SER A 384 -17.56 17.76 -12.78
C SER A 384 -17.15 16.27 -12.95
N GLN A 385 -16.77 15.58 -11.85
CA GLN A 385 -16.46 14.14 -11.86
C GLN A 385 -17.41 13.38 -10.87
#